data_e2acf84423a1884054b81fd3627331cd
#
_entry.id   e2acf84423a1884054b81fd3627331cd
#
_cell.length_a   1.000
_cell.length_b   1.000
_cell.length_c   1.000
_cell.angle_alpha   90.00
_cell.angle_beta   90.00
_cell.angle_gamma   90.00
#
_symmetry.space_group_name_H-M   'P 1'
#
loop_
_entity.id
_entity.type
_entity.pdbx_description
1 polymer ?
#
loop_
_entity_poly.entity_id
_entity_poly.type
_entity_poly.pdbx_seq_one_letter_code
_entity_poly.pdbx_strand_id
1 'polypeptide(L)'
;MLCALSEVVLHARTSRIFVEPHVPAMSLALNIDHSSAVRPAPTMRPSLIGLSKAGLAETLVSHDVVSEKEGRMRASQLWNWLYVNGVTDFERMTNVAKPVRQKLSDTFNLDRPEIVSEQVSVDGTRKWLFRFRDPANPNLPAVEVETVYIPESDRGTLCVSSQVGCTLTCSFCHTGTQKLVRNLTAGEILGQILMARERLGDFPGGSRPDDGGLVPGGETRAITNIVMMGMGEPLYNYENVKQALLIASAGDGMSISKRRITLSTSGVVPYIEPTGREIDVMLAISLHAVRDDLRDVLVPINKKWPLKELLEACKNYPGLSNARRITFEYVMLDGINDSDAEARELVRLLAGIPAKINLIPFNPWPGSNYGTSPSSRIERFADIVNKAGYASPVRTPRGRDIFAACGQLKSESERLSRKVRDALLTL
;
A
#
# COMPACT_ATOMS: atom_id res chain seq x y z
N MET A 1 1.44 28.29 83.01
CA MET A 1 1.98 29.65 82.78
C MET A 1 1.97 29.84 81.21
N LEU A 2 1.17 30.88 80.80
CA LEU A 2 1.16 31.59 79.53
C LEU A 2 1.13 30.73 78.23
N CYS A 3 0.02 30.62 77.61
CA CYS A 3 -0.68 31.61 76.72
C CYS A 3 0.16 31.98 75.46
N ALA A 4 -0.29 31.53 74.32
CA ALA A 4 -0.32 32.37 73.14
C ALA A 4 -1.15 31.70 72.01
N LEU A 5 -2.16 32.43 71.62
CA LEU A 5 -2.96 32.27 70.42
C LEU A 5 -2.10 32.47 69.17
N SER A 6 -2.29 31.67 68.14
CA SER A 6 -1.88 32.08 66.83
C SER A 6 -2.84 31.62 65.75
N GLU A 7 -3.17 32.57 64.93
CA GLU A 7 -4.13 32.70 63.88
C GLU A 7 -4.06 31.60 62.81
N VAL A 8 -5.24 31.17 62.42
CA VAL A 8 -5.46 30.35 61.21
C VAL A 8 -5.40 31.26 59.97
N VAL A 9 -4.32 31.22 59.22
CA VAL A 9 -4.25 31.84 57.89
C VAL A 9 -4.70 30.83 56.86
N LEU A 10 -5.88 31.05 56.32
CA LEU A 10 -6.39 30.35 55.14
C LEU A 10 -5.56 30.73 53.91
N HIS A 11 -4.69 29.84 53.44
CA HIS A 11 -4.07 29.97 52.13
C HIS A 11 -4.95 29.31 51.07
N ALA A 12 -5.70 30.16 50.34
CA ALA A 12 -6.35 29.75 49.09
C ALA A 12 -5.26 29.38 48.06
N ARG A 13 -5.13 28.10 47.80
CA ARG A 13 -4.33 27.62 46.63
C ARG A 13 -5.14 27.89 45.36
N THR A 14 -4.82 28.98 44.66
CA THR A 14 -5.20 29.20 43.27
C THR A 14 -4.46 28.23 42.42
N SER A 15 -5.17 27.16 41.99
CA SER A 15 -4.68 26.27 40.92
C SER A 15 -4.68 27.07 39.61
N ARG A 16 -3.49 27.51 39.18
CA ARG A 16 -3.28 27.99 37.81
C ARG A 16 -3.41 26.80 36.90
N ILE A 17 -4.51 26.73 36.19
CA ILE A 17 -4.66 25.88 34.99
C ILE A 17 -3.72 26.49 33.94
N PHE A 18 -2.59 25.86 33.72
CA PHE A 18 -1.79 26.12 32.52
C PHE A 18 -2.58 25.56 31.33
N VAL A 19 -3.31 26.42 30.66
CA VAL A 19 -3.78 26.17 29.30
C VAL A 19 -2.59 26.37 28.43
N GLU A 20 -1.96 25.27 27.97
CA GLU A 20 -1.01 25.34 26.87
C GLU A 20 -1.74 25.91 25.65
N PRO A 21 -1.18 26.94 24.96
CA PRO A 21 -1.78 27.40 23.73
C PRO A 21 -1.68 26.28 22.70
N HIS A 22 -2.83 25.76 22.28
CA HIS A 22 -2.95 24.97 21.07
C HIS A 22 -2.50 25.85 19.91
N VAL A 23 -1.20 25.77 19.58
CA VAL A 23 -0.70 26.24 18.30
C VAL A 23 -1.20 25.20 17.29
N PRO A 24 -2.09 25.56 16.36
CA PRO A 24 -2.40 24.65 15.29
C PRO A 24 -1.08 24.45 14.53
N ALA A 25 -0.59 23.22 14.50
CA ALA A 25 0.51 22.86 13.61
C ALA A 25 0.04 23.20 12.19
N MET A 26 0.51 24.31 11.66
CA MET A 26 0.35 24.61 10.23
C MET A 26 1.10 23.51 9.49
N SER A 27 0.36 22.51 9.05
CA SER A 27 0.84 21.55 8.07
C SER A 27 1.29 22.35 6.85
N LEU A 28 2.60 22.39 6.62
CA LEU A 28 3.17 22.81 5.34
C LEU A 28 2.95 21.65 4.36
N ALA A 29 1.69 21.38 4.06
CA ALA A 29 1.34 20.58 2.90
C ALA A 29 1.71 21.46 1.68
N LEU A 30 2.90 21.25 1.14
CA LEU A 30 3.24 21.77 -0.18
C LEU A 30 2.34 21.05 -1.18
N ASN A 31 1.18 21.62 -1.46
CA ASN A 31 0.39 21.28 -2.64
C ASN A 31 1.18 21.81 -3.84
N ILE A 32 2.02 20.96 -4.41
CA ILE A 32 2.71 21.28 -5.66
C ILE A 32 1.64 21.14 -6.75
N ASP A 33 1.09 22.28 -7.16
CA ASP A 33 0.18 22.35 -8.30
C ASP A 33 0.98 22.07 -9.57
N HIS A 34 0.81 20.87 -10.12
CA HIS A 34 1.44 20.44 -11.37
C HIS A 34 0.64 20.88 -12.62
N SER A 35 -0.20 21.92 -12.51
CA SER A 35 -1.09 22.38 -13.59
C SER A 35 -0.40 22.96 -14.83
N SER A 36 0.94 23.05 -14.87
CA SER A 36 1.64 23.78 -15.94
C SER A 36 2.29 22.93 -17.05
N ALA A 37 2.19 21.60 -17.01
CA ALA A 37 2.57 20.77 -18.15
C ALA A 37 1.32 20.16 -18.78
N VAL A 38 0.81 20.78 -19.85
CA VAL A 38 -0.22 20.17 -20.70
C VAL A 38 0.37 18.86 -21.25
N ARG A 39 0.16 17.76 -20.54
CA ARG A 39 0.44 16.43 -21.10
C ARG A 39 -0.55 16.19 -22.24
N PRO A 40 -0.09 15.66 -23.39
CA PRO A 40 -0.99 15.32 -24.47
C PRO A 40 -2.09 14.36 -23.95
N ALA A 41 -3.28 14.48 -24.52
CA ALA A 41 -4.42 13.61 -24.20
C ALA A 41 -3.96 12.14 -24.24
N PRO A 42 -4.37 11.30 -23.27
CA PRO A 42 -3.94 9.91 -23.20
C PRO A 42 -4.19 9.23 -24.54
N THR A 43 -3.14 8.62 -25.07
CA THR A 43 -3.21 7.92 -26.34
C THR A 43 -4.10 6.69 -26.15
N MET A 44 -5.05 6.45 -27.09
CA MET A 44 -5.92 5.26 -27.14
C MET A 44 -5.12 3.95 -27.34
N ARG A 45 -3.79 4.02 -27.44
CA ARG A 45 -2.90 2.89 -27.69
C ARG A 45 -2.76 2.02 -26.43
N PRO A 46 -2.73 0.67 -26.57
CA PRO A 46 -2.52 -0.22 -25.43
C PRO A 46 -1.15 0.00 -24.79
N SER A 47 -1.08 -0.15 -23.46
CA SER A 47 0.17 -0.02 -22.72
C SER A 47 0.96 -1.32 -22.73
N LEU A 48 2.29 -1.22 -22.86
CA LEU A 48 3.20 -2.34 -22.68
C LEU A 48 3.56 -2.58 -21.20
N ILE A 49 3.20 -1.64 -20.32
CA ILE A 49 3.45 -1.77 -18.88
C ILE A 49 2.49 -2.82 -18.28
N GLY A 50 3.05 -3.73 -17.51
CA GLY A 50 2.29 -4.80 -16.89
C GLY A 50 2.34 -6.13 -17.64
N LEU A 51 2.91 -6.17 -18.83
CA LEU A 51 3.12 -7.42 -19.55
C LEU A 51 4.37 -8.14 -19.03
N SER A 52 4.28 -9.47 -18.90
CA SER A 52 5.44 -10.32 -18.67
C SER A 52 6.36 -10.32 -19.90
N LYS A 53 7.60 -10.82 -19.79
CA LYS A 53 8.48 -10.95 -20.96
C LYS A 53 7.86 -11.79 -22.07
N ALA A 54 7.18 -12.88 -21.72
CA ALA A 54 6.47 -13.72 -22.69
C ALA A 54 5.33 -12.92 -23.33
N GLY A 55 4.49 -12.23 -22.50
CA GLY A 55 3.43 -11.38 -22.98
C GLY A 55 3.91 -10.22 -23.86
N LEU A 56 5.07 -9.62 -23.55
CA LEU A 56 5.69 -8.63 -24.44
C LEU A 56 6.04 -9.25 -25.80
N ALA A 57 6.68 -10.43 -25.80
CA ALA A 57 7.06 -11.09 -27.06
C ALA A 57 5.82 -11.41 -27.92
N GLU A 58 4.80 -11.99 -27.32
CA GLU A 58 3.53 -12.32 -28.00
C GLU A 58 2.83 -11.06 -28.53
N THR A 59 2.77 -10.00 -27.72
CA THR A 59 2.14 -8.73 -28.10
C THR A 59 2.87 -8.08 -29.29
N LEU A 60 4.21 -8.06 -29.28
CA LEU A 60 4.98 -7.48 -30.36
C LEU A 60 4.79 -8.22 -31.69
N VAL A 61 4.69 -9.55 -31.66
CA VAL A 61 4.47 -10.39 -32.84
C VAL A 61 3.03 -10.26 -33.34
N SER A 62 2.05 -10.33 -32.45
CA SER A 62 0.62 -10.26 -32.83
C SER A 62 0.20 -8.91 -33.43
N HIS A 63 0.97 -7.85 -33.17
CA HIS A 63 0.76 -6.52 -33.76
C HIS A 63 1.72 -6.21 -34.92
N ASP A 64 2.40 -7.21 -35.47
CA ASP A 64 3.33 -7.08 -36.63
C ASP A 64 4.46 -6.06 -36.41
N VAL A 65 4.82 -5.78 -35.15
CA VAL A 65 5.95 -4.88 -34.82
C VAL A 65 7.27 -5.55 -35.16
N VAL A 66 7.39 -6.84 -34.84
CA VAL A 66 8.58 -7.65 -35.10
C VAL A 66 8.17 -9.06 -35.57
N SER A 67 9.13 -9.76 -36.21
CA SER A 67 8.93 -11.16 -36.57
C SER A 67 8.96 -12.08 -35.35
N GLU A 68 8.39 -13.28 -35.47
CA GLU A 68 8.38 -14.29 -34.40
C GLU A 68 9.82 -14.62 -33.91
N LYS A 69 10.78 -14.68 -34.81
CA LYS A 69 12.20 -14.93 -34.51
C LYS A 69 12.81 -13.83 -33.62
N GLU A 70 12.37 -12.59 -33.76
CA GLU A 70 12.88 -11.44 -33.01
C GLU A 70 12.14 -11.21 -31.70
N GLY A 71 10.92 -11.71 -31.55
CA GLY A 71 10.01 -11.39 -30.44
C GLY A 71 10.67 -11.49 -29.06
N ARG A 72 11.35 -12.61 -28.76
CA ARG A 72 12.02 -12.81 -27.45
C ARG A 72 13.16 -11.83 -27.19
N MET A 73 13.97 -11.57 -28.20
CA MET A 73 15.10 -10.62 -28.07
C MET A 73 14.59 -9.21 -27.86
N ARG A 74 13.58 -8.76 -28.61
CA ARG A 74 13.01 -7.43 -28.50
C ARG A 74 12.27 -7.26 -27.16
N ALA A 75 11.52 -8.28 -26.72
CA ALA A 75 10.90 -8.27 -25.40
C ALA A 75 11.93 -8.08 -24.28
N SER A 76 13.10 -8.72 -24.36
CA SER A 76 14.18 -8.55 -23.39
C SER A 76 14.78 -7.14 -23.43
N GLN A 77 14.92 -6.53 -24.60
CA GLN A 77 15.38 -5.14 -24.74
C GLN A 77 14.37 -4.17 -24.12
N LEU A 78 13.09 -4.30 -24.48
CA LEU A 78 12.02 -3.47 -23.92
C LEU A 78 11.89 -3.63 -22.41
N TRP A 79 11.99 -4.86 -21.91
CA TRP A 79 11.97 -5.16 -20.48
C TRP A 79 13.02 -4.35 -19.70
N ASN A 80 14.25 -4.32 -20.22
CA ASN A 80 15.33 -3.55 -19.60
C ASN A 80 15.03 -2.05 -19.62
N TRP A 81 14.56 -1.52 -20.77
CA TRP A 81 14.20 -0.11 -20.86
C TRP A 81 13.05 0.29 -19.94
N LEU A 82 12.03 -0.56 -19.84
CA LEU A 82 10.84 -0.28 -19.02
C LEU A 82 11.12 -0.35 -17.52
N TYR A 83 11.73 -1.45 -17.06
CA TYR A 83 11.78 -1.81 -15.65
C TYR A 83 13.12 -1.56 -14.97
N VAL A 84 14.22 -1.49 -15.73
CA VAL A 84 15.54 -1.11 -15.19
C VAL A 84 15.77 0.38 -15.37
N ASN A 85 15.58 0.89 -16.61
CA ASN A 85 15.88 2.28 -16.95
C ASN A 85 14.69 3.25 -16.76
N GLY A 86 13.45 2.75 -16.62
CA GLY A 86 12.28 3.58 -16.38
C GLY A 86 11.86 4.47 -17.55
N VAL A 87 12.23 4.11 -18.78
CA VAL A 87 11.99 4.94 -19.96
C VAL A 87 10.50 5.03 -20.29
N THR A 88 10.05 6.24 -20.62
CA THR A 88 8.69 6.56 -21.04
C THR A 88 8.55 6.97 -22.50
N ASP A 89 9.68 6.95 -23.24
CA ASP A 89 9.75 7.31 -24.66
C ASP A 89 10.55 6.25 -25.43
N PHE A 90 9.94 5.70 -26.46
CA PHE A 90 10.57 4.68 -27.32
C PHE A 90 11.83 5.20 -28.04
N GLU A 91 11.91 6.50 -28.33
CA GLU A 91 13.08 7.10 -28.99
C GLU A 91 14.37 6.98 -28.15
N ARG A 92 14.24 6.88 -26.84
CA ARG A 92 15.37 6.67 -25.92
C ARG A 92 15.93 5.25 -25.94
N MET A 93 15.25 4.29 -26.57
CA MET A 93 15.66 2.88 -26.62
C MET A 93 16.73 2.65 -27.69
N THR A 94 17.95 3.13 -27.49
CA THR A 94 19.02 3.23 -28.49
C THR A 94 19.48 1.90 -29.08
N ASN A 95 19.32 0.78 -28.36
CA ASN A 95 19.63 -0.57 -28.86
C ASN A 95 18.45 -1.24 -29.61
N VAL A 96 17.34 -0.53 -29.82
CA VAL A 96 16.22 -0.94 -30.66
C VAL A 96 16.30 -0.17 -31.98
N ALA A 97 16.24 -0.86 -33.10
CA ALA A 97 16.36 -0.25 -34.44
C ALA A 97 15.27 0.83 -34.65
N LYS A 98 15.64 1.96 -35.25
CA LYS A 98 14.75 3.12 -35.46
C LYS A 98 13.39 2.76 -36.09
N PRO A 99 13.30 1.92 -37.15
CA PRO A 99 12.01 1.51 -37.70
C PRO A 99 11.13 0.74 -36.72
N VAL A 100 11.73 -0.05 -35.83
CA VAL A 100 10.99 -0.78 -34.78
C VAL A 100 10.50 0.18 -33.72
N ARG A 101 11.33 1.17 -33.31
CA ARG A 101 10.88 2.21 -32.35
C ARG A 101 9.69 2.99 -32.89
N GLN A 102 9.71 3.33 -34.18
CA GLN A 102 8.58 4.02 -34.83
C GLN A 102 7.31 3.16 -34.77
N LYS A 103 7.37 1.90 -35.17
CA LYS A 103 6.23 0.97 -35.07
C LYS A 103 5.72 0.85 -33.61
N LEU A 104 6.63 0.73 -32.64
CA LEU A 104 6.28 0.70 -31.23
C LEU A 104 5.52 1.96 -30.82
N SER A 105 6.02 3.14 -31.20
CA SER A 105 5.41 4.43 -30.88
C SER A 105 4.05 4.61 -31.54
N ASP A 106 3.85 4.08 -32.73
CA ASP A 106 2.58 4.14 -33.47
C ASP A 106 1.52 3.21 -32.85
N THR A 107 1.95 2.08 -32.28
CA THR A 107 1.07 0.99 -31.82
C THR A 107 0.80 1.03 -30.32
N PHE A 108 1.78 1.40 -29.50
CA PHE A 108 1.74 1.27 -28.04
C PHE A 108 2.04 2.58 -27.31
N ASN A 109 1.74 2.61 -26.02
CA ASN A 109 2.16 3.65 -25.11
C ASN A 109 2.97 3.09 -23.93
N LEU A 110 3.69 3.97 -23.24
CA LEU A 110 4.43 3.73 -22.00
C LEU A 110 3.96 4.68 -20.88
N ASP A 111 2.73 5.13 -20.97
CA ASP A 111 2.21 6.20 -20.13
C ASP A 111 2.27 5.83 -18.64
N ARG A 112 2.66 6.80 -17.84
CA ARG A 112 2.59 6.76 -16.38
C ARG A 112 1.22 7.28 -15.92
N PRO A 113 0.76 6.89 -14.73
CA PRO A 113 -0.44 7.51 -14.16
C PRO A 113 -0.23 9.03 -14.00
N GLU A 114 -1.31 9.77 -14.14
CA GLU A 114 -1.33 11.20 -13.83
C GLU A 114 -1.23 11.39 -12.32
N ILE A 115 -0.39 12.31 -11.87
CA ILE A 115 -0.35 12.75 -10.48
C ILE A 115 -1.39 13.84 -10.30
N VAL A 116 -2.47 13.54 -9.57
CA VAL A 116 -3.52 14.52 -9.23
C VAL A 116 -3.07 15.41 -8.07
N SER A 117 -2.44 14.79 -7.06
CA SER A 117 -1.84 15.50 -5.93
C SER A 117 -0.63 14.74 -5.39
N GLU A 118 0.31 15.48 -4.84
CA GLU A 118 1.46 14.97 -4.08
C GLU A 118 1.51 15.73 -2.76
N GLN A 119 1.58 14.99 -1.66
CA GLN A 119 1.68 15.54 -0.31
C GLN A 119 2.94 14.99 0.36
N VAL A 120 3.68 15.84 1.05
CA VAL A 120 4.86 15.46 1.82
C VAL A 120 4.62 15.79 3.28
N SER A 121 4.69 14.77 4.13
CA SER A 121 4.55 14.88 5.58
C SER A 121 5.83 15.46 6.20
N VAL A 122 5.69 16.04 7.39
CA VAL A 122 6.83 16.50 8.20
C VAL A 122 7.82 15.38 8.54
N ASP A 123 7.40 14.13 8.51
CA ASP A 123 8.25 12.96 8.76
C ASP A 123 8.88 12.38 7.47
N GLY A 124 8.73 13.07 6.34
CA GLY A 124 9.24 12.68 5.02
C GLY A 124 8.36 11.68 4.27
N THR A 125 7.27 11.20 4.88
CA THR A 125 6.30 10.33 4.18
C THR A 125 5.68 11.10 3.02
N ARG A 126 5.58 10.45 1.86
CA ARG A 126 4.95 11.03 0.66
C ARG A 126 3.70 10.27 0.31
N LYS A 127 2.65 10.97 -0.03
CA LYS A 127 1.41 10.42 -0.53
C LYS A 127 1.09 11.02 -1.89
N TRP A 128 0.85 10.15 -2.87
CA TRP A 128 0.39 10.53 -4.20
C TRP A 128 -1.03 10.06 -4.42
N LEU A 129 -1.85 10.89 -5.03
CA LEU A 129 -3.11 10.50 -5.64
C LEU A 129 -2.87 10.31 -7.13
N PHE A 130 -2.90 9.08 -7.59
CA PHE A 130 -2.71 8.71 -8.99
C PHE A 130 -4.03 8.51 -9.70
N ARG A 131 -4.14 9.08 -10.91
CA ARG A 131 -5.30 8.92 -11.79
C ARG A 131 -4.98 7.99 -12.93
N PHE A 132 -5.90 7.07 -13.19
CA PHE A 132 -5.86 6.11 -14.29
C PHE A 132 -7.06 6.29 -15.20
N ARG A 133 -6.82 6.28 -16.50
CA ARG A 133 -7.83 6.21 -17.54
C ARG A 133 -7.78 4.84 -18.19
N ASP A 134 -8.93 4.30 -18.56
CA ASP A 134 -9.01 3.05 -19.29
C ASP A 134 -8.88 3.35 -20.80
N PRO A 135 -7.75 2.98 -21.46
CA PRO A 135 -7.58 3.25 -22.89
C PRO A 135 -8.58 2.51 -23.78
N ALA A 136 -9.04 1.33 -23.32
CA ALA A 136 -10.06 0.55 -24.04
C ALA A 136 -11.46 1.13 -23.92
N ASN A 137 -11.69 1.97 -22.90
CA ASN A 137 -13.00 2.54 -22.60
C ASN A 137 -12.85 4.04 -22.23
N PRO A 138 -12.47 4.90 -23.18
CA PRO A 138 -12.14 6.29 -22.90
C PRO A 138 -13.32 7.13 -22.40
N ASN A 139 -14.55 6.68 -22.64
CA ASN A 139 -15.76 7.33 -22.16
C ASN A 139 -16.07 7.05 -20.69
N LEU A 140 -15.42 6.05 -20.08
CA LEU A 140 -15.54 5.84 -18.65
C LEU A 140 -14.76 6.91 -17.88
N PRO A 141 -15.28 7.39 -16.74
CA PRO A 141 -14.54 8.33 -15.91
C PRO A 141 -13.22 7.72 -15.44
N ALA A 142 -12.21 8.57 -15.39
CA ALA A 142 -10.93 8.21 -14.77
C ALA A 142 -11.16 7.82 -13.32
N VAL A 143 -10.30 6.95 -12.81
CA VAL A 143 -10.34 6.48 -11.43
C VAL A 143 -9.05 6.84 -10.71
N GLU A 144 -9.11 6.98 -9.39
CA GLU A 144 -8.00 7.44 -8.59
C GLU A 144 -7.71 6.49 -7.44
N VAL A 145 -6.43 6.35 -7.11
CA VAL A 145 -5.96 5.61 -5.93
C VAL A 145 -4.81 6.34 -5.26
N GLU A 146 -4.71 6.17 -3.96
CA GLU A 146 -3.59 6.69 -3.18
C GLU A 146 -2.46 5.66 -3.10
N THR A 147 -1.23 6.16 -3.12
CA THR A 147 0.02 5.40 -2.96
C THR A 147 0.90 6.15 -1.99
N VAL A 148 1.54 5.45 -1.05
CA VAL A 148 2.32 6.08 0.02
C VAL A 148 3.75 5.56 0.02
N TYR A 149 4.72 6.46 0.04
CA TYR A 149 6.13 6.16 0.29
C TYR A 149 6.51 6.54 1.71
N ILE A 150 7.10 5.61 2.44
CA ILE A 150 7.52 5.78 3.83
C ILE A 150 9.04 5.62 3.88
N PRO A 151 9.81 6.72 4.04
CA PRO A 151 11.24 6.66 4.24
C PRO A 151 11.56 6.30 5.70
N GLU A 152 12.54 5.41 5.87
CA GLU A 152 13.17 5.09 7.15
C GLU A 152 14.70 5.15 6.96
N SER A 153 15.48 5.15 8.04
CA SER A 153 16.92 5.31 7.95
C SER A 153 17.63 4.20 7.15
N ASP A 154 17.07 3.00 7.13
CA ASP A 154 17.62 1.80 6.52
C ASP A 154 16.81 1.23 5.36
N ARG A 155 15.63 1.80 5.08
CA ARG A 155 14.74 1.32 4.02
C ARG A 155 13.74 2.39 3.55
N GLY A 156 13.28 2.24 2.32
CA GLY A 156 12.14 2.97 1.78
C GLY A 156 11.02 2.00 1.41
N THR A 157 9.87 2.13 2.04
CA THR A 157 8.71 1.24 1.84
C THR A 157 7.65 1.93 0.99
N LEU A 158 7.26 1.31 -0.13
CA LEU A 158 6.15 1.77 -0.94
C LEU A 158 4.89 0.95 -0.64
N CYS A 159 3.84 1.63 -0.17
CA CYS A 159 2.51 1.08 0.04
C CYS A 159 1.68 1.27 -1.23
N VAL A 160 1.28 0.16 -1.87
CA VAL A 160 0.65 0.12 -3.19
C VAL A 160 -0.80 -0.33 -3.07
N SER A 161 -1.68 0.30 -3.83
CA SER A 161 -3.11 -0.02 -3.93
C SER A 161 -3.37 -1.11 -4.99
N SER A 162 -4.35 -1.97 -4.73
CA SER A 162 -4.75 -3.08 -5.60
C SER A 162 -6.13 -2.92 -6.23
N GLN A 163 -6.98 -2.07 -5.66
CA GLN A 163 -8.33 -1.80 -6.13
C GLN A 163 -8.65 -0.31 -6.01
N VAL A 164 -9.61 0.16 -6.78
CA VAL A 164 -10.25 1.47 -6.60
C VAL A 164 -11.43 1.26 -5.65
N GLY A 165 -11.35 1.81 -4.45
CA GLY A 165 -12.20 1.43 -3.34
C GLY A 165 -11.79 0.06 -2.77
N CYS A 166 -12.71 -0.64 -2.12
CA CYS A 166 -12.44 -1.97 -1.56
C CYS A 166 -13.62 -2.90 -1.73
N THR A 167 -13.33 -4.19 -1.99
CA THR A 167 -14.33 -5.26 -1.97
C THR A 167 -14.88 -5.50 -0.56
N LEU A 168 -14.06 -5.20 0.46
CA LEU A 168 -14.40 -5.41 1.86
C LEU A 168 -14.86 -4.11 2.53
N THR A 169 -15.66 -4.27 3.58
CA THR A 169 -16.25 -3.17 4.35
C THR A 169 -15.77 -3.19 5.81
N CYS A 170 -14.44 -3.33 5.99
CA CYS A 170 -13.84 -3.31 7.33
C CYS A 170 -14.18 -2.00 8.05
N SER A 171 -14.81 -2.07 9.21
CA SER A 171 -15.45 -0.93 9.87
C SER A 171 -14.47 0.13 10.39
N PHE A 172 -13.24 -0.24 10.67
CA PHE A 172 -12.17 0.66 11.14
C PHE A 172 -11.36 1.30 10.00
N CYS A 173 -11.60 0.90 8.74
CA CYS A 173 -10.80 1.32 7.58
C CYS A 173 -11.56 2.36 6.73
N HIS A 174 -10.93 3.50 6.43
CA HIS A 174 -11.54 4.53 5.61
C HIS A 174 -11.80 4.04 4.17
N THR A 175 -10.87 3.28 3.59
CA THR A 175 -11.10 2.63 2.28
C THR A 175 -12.29 1.67 2.32
N GLY A 176 -12.57 1.05 3.47
CA GLY A 176 -13.74 0.17 3.66
C GLY A 176 -15.08 0.89 3.53
N THR A 177 -15.12 2.21 3.64
CA THR A 177 -16.32 3.04 3.39
C THR A 177 -16.57 3.31 1.90
N GLN A 178 -15.53 3.14 1.07
CA GLN A 178 -15.59 3.33 -0.38
C GLN A 178 -15.89 2.00 -1.05
N LYS A 179 -17.08 1.90 -1.69
CA LYS A 179 -17.45 0.70 -2.44
C LYS A 179 -16.46 0.43 -3.57
N LEU A 180 -16.21 -0.84 -3.85
CA LEU A 180 -15.39 -1.25 -4.98
C LEU A 180 -15.91 -0.63 -6.29
N VAL A 181 -15.08 0.14 -6.96
CA VAL A 181 -15.31 0.62 -8.33
C VAL A 181 -14.83 -0.44 -9.31
N ARG A 182 -13.55 -0.81 -9.27
CA ARG A 182 -12.95 -1.88 -10.06
C ARG A 182 -11.61 -2.35 -9.49
N ASN A 183 -11.16 -3.48 -9.98
CA ASN A 183 -9.79 -3.94 -9.79
C ASN A 183 -8.81 -3.08 -10.60
N LEU A 184 -7.61 -2.88 -10.10
CA LEU A 184 -6.50 -2.35 -10.88
C LEU A 184 -5.88 -3.45 -11.74
N THR A 185 -5.48 -3.12 -12.95
CA THR A 185 -4.70 -4.00 -13.82
C THR A 185 -3.26 -4.15 -13.29
N ALA A 186 -2.55 -5.18 -13.72
CA ALA A 186 -1.14 -5.35 -13.40
C ALA A 186 -0.30 -4.12 -13.82
N GLY A 187 -0.63 -3.51 -14.97
CA GLY A 187 -0.01 -2.28 -15.46
C GLY A 187 -0.24 -1.09 -14.55
N GLU A 188 -1.45 -0.93 -14.01
CA GLU A 188 -1.79 0.16 -13.09
C GLU A 188 -1.14 -0.02 -11.71
N ILE A 189 -1.04 -1.28 -11.23
CA ILE A 189 -0.31 -1.59 -9.99
C ILE A 189 1.18 -1.24 -10.16
N LEU A 190 1.80 -1.67 -11.27
CA LEU A 190 3.19 -1.34 -11.60
C LEU A 190 3.38 0.15 -11.90
N GLY A 191 2.38 0.79 -12.50
CA GLY A 191 2.39 2.23 -12.76
C GLY A 191 2.61 3.06 -11.50
N GLN A 192 2.00 2.65 -10.36
CA GLN A 192 2.24 3.28 -9.06
C GLN A 192 3.73 3.16 -8.66
N ILE A 193 4.31 1.97 -8.81
CA ILE A 193 5.72 1.72 -8.46
C ILE A 193 6.66 2.52 -9.36
N LEU A 194 6.42 2.48 -10.67
CA LEU A 194 7.26 3.16 -11.66
C LEU A 194 7.19 4.69 -11.49
N MET A 195 6.00 5.26 -11.25
CA MET A 195 5.85 6.69 -11.00
C MET A 195 6.52 7.11 -9.69
N ALA A 196 6.35 6.32 -8.61
CA ALA A 196 7.03 6.60 -7.35
C ALA A 196 8.56 6.56 -7.51
N ARG A 197 9.11 5.59 -8.26
CA ARG A 197 10.53 5.53 -8.58
C ARG A 197 10.99 6.76 -9.37
N GLU A 198 10.20 7.21 -10.33
CA GLU A 198 10.49 8.41 -11.12
C GLU A 198 10.53 9.66 -10.23
N ARG A 199 9.50 9.82 -9.36
CA ARG A 199 9.42 10.96 -8.43
C ARG A 199 10.52 10.98 -7.38
N LEU A 200 11.04 9.82 -6.99
CA LEU A 200 12.11 9.67 -6.02
C LEU A 200 13.52 9.64 -6.66
N GLY A 201 13.62 9.79 -7.99
CA GLY A 201 14.90 9.69 -8.69
C GLY A 201 15.55 8.30 -8.57
N ASP A 202 14.76 7.24 -8.43
CA ASP A 202 15.21 5.87 -8.13
C ASP A 202 15.50 5.05 -9.42
N PHE A 203 15.70 5.71 -10.56
CA PHE A 203 16.19 5.12 -11.80
C PHE A 203 17.64 5.54 -12.09
N PRO A 204 18.42 4.78 -12.88
CA PRO A 204 19.77 5.15 -13.25
C PRO A 204 19.83 6.55 -13.87
N GLY A 205 20.67 7.42 -13.33
CA GLY A 205 20.80 8.82 -13.76
C GLY A 205 19.67 9.74 -13.29
N GLY A 206 18.76 9.27 -12.47
CA GLY A 206 17.72 10.10 -11.85
C GLY A 206 18.30 11.04 -10.79
N SER A 207 17.77 12.24 -10.71
CA SER A 207 18.09 13.19 -9.63
C SER A 207 17.08 13.00 -8.49
N ARG A 208 17.59 12.87 -7.27
CA ARG A 208 16.74 12.79 -6.08
C ARG A 208 16.12 14.16 -5.77
N PRO A 209 14.88 14.19 -5.24
CA PRO A 209 14.29 15.44 -4.79
C PRO A 209 15.15 16.11 -3.69
N ASP A 210 15.37 17.41 -3.80
CA ASP A 210 16.14 18.22 -2.85
C ASP A 210 15.22 18.85 -1.78
N ASP A 211 14.28 18.07 -1.26
CA ASP A 211 13.22 18.53 -0.35
C ASP A 211 13.38 18.02 1.08
N GLY A 212 14.59 17.59 1.45
CA GLY A 212 14.92 17.11 2.79
C GLY A 212 14.32 15.74 3.14
N GLY A 213 13.76 15.03 2.17
CA GLY A 213 13.25 13.67 2.37
C GLY A 213 14.37 12.73 2.84
N LEU A 214 14.07 11.94 3.89
CA LEU A 214 14.98 10.89 4.34
C LEU A 214 15.22 9.92 3.19
N VAL A 215 16.49 9.72 2.86
CA VAL A 215 16.92 8.67 1.94
C VAL A 215 17.54 7.58 2.79
N PRO A 216 17.20 6.31 2.60
CA PRO A 216 17.84 5.20 3.30
C PRO A 216 19.36 5.35 3.21
N GLY A 217 20.03 5.40 4.38
CA GLY A 217 21.47 5.64 4.45
C GLY A 217 22.25 4.56 3.71
N GLY A 218 23.05 4.97 2.73
CA GLY A 218 23.98 4.10 2.00
C GLY A 218 23.36 3.21 0.91
N GLU A 219 22.04 3.18 0.72
CA GLU A 219 21.43 2.46 -0.38
C GLU A 219 21.36 3.33 -1.64
N THR A 220 21.66 2.74 -2.79
CA THR A 220 21.52 3.40 -4.11
C THR A 220 20.05 3.52 -4.52
N ARG A 221 19.13 2.82 -3.83
CA ARG A 221 17.70 2.73 -4.14
C ARG A 221 16.85 3.43 -3.08
N ALA A 222 15.90 4.24 -3.52
CA ALA A 222 14.92 4.85 -2.63
C ALA A 222 13.84 3.82 -2.21
N ILE A 223 13.33 3.02 -3.15
CA ILE A 223 12.32 1.99 -2.86
C ILE A 223 13.01 0.64 -2.70
N THR A 224 13.09 0.17 -1.46
CA THR A 224 13.66 -1.12 -1.10
C THR A 224 12.60 -2.18 -0.79
N ASN A 225 11.42 -1.75 -0.35
CA ASN A 225 10.33 -2.61 0.08
C ASN A 225 9.01 -2.22 -0.59
N ILE A 226 8.18 -3.22 -0.88
CA ILE A 226 6.79 -3.01 -1.35
C ILE A 226 5.84 -3.69 -0.37
N VAL A 227 4.75 -3.01 -0.01
CA VAL A 227 3.66 -3.60 0.76
C VAL A 227 2.34 -3.38 0.02
N MET A 228 1.60 -4.46 -0.22
CA MET A 228 0.25 -4.41 -0.78
C MET A 228 -0.74 -4.16 0.36
N MET A 229 -0.69 -2.96 0.93
CA MET A 229 -1.48 -2.52 2.09
C MET A 229 -2.18 -1.18 1.83
N GLY A 230 -2.23 -0.74 0.57
CA GLY A 230 -2.98 0.43 0.13
C GLY A 230 -4.48 0.15 0.02
N MET A 231 -5.13 0.79 -0.94
CA MET A 231 -6.57 0.61 -1.16
C MET A 231 -6.87 -0.77 -1.77
N GLY A 232 -7.90 -1.45 -1.22
CA GLY A 232 -8.41 -2.72 -1.73
C GLY A 232 -7.93 -3.97 -1.01
N GLU A 233 -8.55 -5.12 -1.35
CA GLU A 233 -8.15 -6.45 -0.92
C GLU A 233 -7.38 -7.14 -2.07
N PRO A 234 -6.06 -7.32 -1.93
CA PRO A 234 -5.22 -7.83 -3.03
C PRO A 234 -5.65 -9.20 -3.57
N LEU A 235 -6.11 -10.09 -2.69
CA LEU A 235 -6.47 -11.45 -3.09
C LEU A 235 -7.82 -11.53 -3.84
N TYR A 236 -8.64 -10.48 -3.82
CA TYR A 236 -9.77 -10.36 -4.75
C TYR A 236 -9.38 -9.78 -6.12
N ASN A 237 -8.11 -9.41 -6.28
CA ASN A 237 -7.50 -9.03 -7.55
C ASN A 237 -6.26 -9.90 -7.87
N TYR A 238 -6.35 -11.19 -7.55
CA TYR A 238 -5.21 -12.11 -7.46
C TYR A 238 -4.33 -12.12 -8.71
N GLU A 239 -4.90 -12.33 -9.90
CA GLU A 239 -4.09 -12.48 -11.13
C GLU A 239 -3.31 -11.21 -11.49
N ASN A 240 -3.92 -10.03 -11.37
CA ASN A 240 -3.23 -8.76 -11.63
C ASN A 240 -2.14 -8.49 -10.57
N VAL A 241 -2.42 -8.76 -9.30
CA VAL A 241 -1.46 -8.61 -8.21
C VAL A 241 -0.30 -9.59 -8.39
N LYS A 242 -0.59 -10.86 -8.69
CA LYS A 242 0.43 -11.88 -9.01
C LYS A 242 1.36 -11.40 -10.12
N GLN A 243 0.80 -11.00 -11.25
CA GLN A 243 1.59 -10.54 -12.40
C GLN A 243 2.44 -9.32 -12.04
N ALA A 244 1.88 -8.33 -11.36
CA ALA A 244 2.62 -7.14 -10.94
C ALA A 244 3.78 -7.48 -9.99
N LEU A 245 3.55 -8.34 -8.99
CA LEU A 245 4.58 -8.71 -8.03
C LEU A 245 5.67 -9.59 -8.63
N LEU A 246 5.34 -10.49 -9.58
CA LEU A 246 6.33 -11.27 -10.32
C LEU A 246 7.22 -10.35 -11.17
N ILE A 247 6.67 -9.33 -11.82
CA ILE A 247 7.42 -8.33 -12.57
C ILE A 247 8.30 -7.49 -11.64
N ALA A 248 7.75 -7.01 -10.53
CA ALA A 248 8.50 -6.21 -9.55
C ALA A 248 9.67 -6.98 -8.92
N SER A 249 9.52 -8.30 -8.75
CA SER A 249 10.55 -9.16 -8.16
C SER A 249 11.52 -9.79 -9.18
N ALA A 250 11.30 -9.61 -10.48
CA ALA A 250 12.15 -10.19 -11.50
C ALA A 250 13.58 -9.64 -11.41
N GLY A 251 14.57 -10.54 -11.27
CA GLY A 251 15.97 -10.19 -11.01
C GLY A 251 16.65 -9.39 -12.13
N ASP A 252 16.14 -9.50 -13.34
CA ASP A 252 16.60 -8.77 -14.52
C ASP A 252 15.69 -7.59 -14.91
N GLY A 253 14.89 -7.12 -13.95
CA GLY A 253 13.97 -5.99 -14.06
C GLY A 253 14.10 -5.05 -12.85
N MET A 254 13.00 -4.83 -12.14
CA MET A 254 13.01 -3.97 -10.93
C MET A 254 13.81 -4.59 -9.78
N SER A 255 13.95 -5.90 -9.75
CA SER A 255 14.83 -6.66 -8.83
C SER A 255 14.57 -6.38 -7.35
N ILE A 256 13.30 -6.21 -6.96
CA ILE A 256 12.93 -6.09 -5.55
C ILE A 256 12.83 -7.50 -4.96
N SER A 257 13.66 -7.78 -3.95
CA SER A 257 13.67 -9.11 -3.33
C SER A 257 12.28 -9.52 -2.84
N LYS A 258 11.86 -10.76 -3.13
CA LYS A 258 10.59 -11.32 -2.63
C LYS A 258 10.42 -11.24 -1.12
N ARG A 259 11.53 -11.27 -0.36
CA ARG A 259 11.54 -11.07 1.10
C ARG A 259 11.27 -9.62 1.52
N ARG A 260 11.39 -8.67 0.60
CA ARG A 260 11.10 -7.25 0.79
C ARG A 260 9.73 -6.87 0.20
N ILE A 261 8.96 -7.84 -0.29
CA ILE A 261 7.58 -7.66 -0.76
C ILE A 261 6.65 -8.35 0.23
N THR A 262 5.67 -7.62 0.75
CA THR A 262 4.64 -8.16 1.64
C THR A 262 3.27 -8.01 0.99
N LEU A 263 2.58 -9.12 0.77
CA LEU A 263 1.19 -9.14 0.39
C LEU A 263 0.34 -9.25 1.66
N SER A 264 -0.55 -8.29 1.87
CA SER A 264 -1.49 -8.30 2.97
C SER A 264 -2.87 -8.76 2.49
N THR A 265 -3.56 -9.53 3.34
CA THR A 265 -4.95 -9.93 3.10
C THR A 265 -5.75 -9.92 4.39
N SER A 266 -7.02 -9.61 4.27
CA SER A 266 -7.98 -9.74 5.38
C SER A 266 -8.44 -11.19 5.60
N GLY A 267 -7.98 -12.13 4.75
CA GLY A 267 -8.24 -13.55 4.90
C GLY A 267 -9.11 -14.16 3.79
N VAL A 268 -8.77 -13.88 2.52
CA VAL A 268 -9.34 -14.59 1.37
C VAL A 268 -8.66 -15.96 1.27
N VAL A 269 -9.12 -16.89 2.12
CA VAL A 269 -8.48 -18.19 2.40
C VAL A 269 -8.06 -18.98 1.16
N PRO A 270 -8.89 -19.12 0.09
CA PRO A 270 -8.51 -19.92 -1.09
C PRO A 270 -7.26 -19.44 -1.84
N TYR A 271 -6.86 -18.19 -1.65
CA TYR A 271 -5.68 -17.62 -2.34
C TYR A 271 -4.44 -17.51 -1.45
N ILE A 272 -4.50 -17.93 -0.18
CA ILE A 272 -3.34 -17.86 0.74
C ILE A 272 -2.25 -18.84 0.28
N GLU A 273 -2.58 -20.12 0.09
CA GLU A 273 -1.62 -21.12 -0.40
C GLU A 273 -1.08 -20.80 -1.80
N PRO A 274 -1.91 -20.45 -2.81
CA PRO A 274 -1.43 -20.02 -4.13
C PRO A 274 -0.47 -18.84 -4.05
N THR A 275 -0.69 -17.87 -3.17
CA THR A 275 0.25 -16.74 -2.96
C THR A 275 1.65 -17.22 -2.60
N GLY A 276 1.76 -18.21 -1.71
CA GLY A 276 3.05 -18.77 -1.34
C GLY A 276 3.70 -19.60 -2.44
N ARG A 277 2.93 -20.37 -3.21
CA ARG A 277 3.45 -21.22 -4.29
C ARG A 277 3.81 -20.46 -5.55
N GLU A 278 2.98 -19.51 -5.97
CA GLU A 278 3.07 -18.88 -7.28
C GLU A 278 3.82 -17.54 -7.22
N ILE A 279 3.65 -16.76 -6.15
CA ILE A 279 4.28 -15.45 -6.00
C ILE A 279 5.52 -15.55 -5.11
N ASP A 280 5.44 -16.29 -4.00
CA ASP A 280 6.52 -16.56 -3.06
C ASP A 280 7.02 -15.30 -2.34
N VAL A 281 6.12 -14.42 -1.93
CA VAL A 281 6.39 -13.19 -1.15
C VAL A 281 6.08 -13.37 0.33
N MET A 282 6.39 -12.37 1.17
CA MET A 282 5.99 -12.37 2.58
C MET A 282 4.47 -12.16 2.69
N LEU A 283 3.85 -12.85 3.65
CA LEU A 283 2.42 -12.74 3.92
C LEU A 283 2.16 -11.92 5.18
N ALA A 284 1.17 -11.02 5.09
CA ALA A 284 0.58 -10.36 6.24
C ALA A 284 -0.92 -10.65 6.30
N ILE A 285 -1.44 -10.87 7.51
CA ILE A 285 -2.86 -11.13 7.79
C ILE A 285 -3.41 -9.98 8.62
N SER A 286 -4.40 -9.29 8.08
CA SER A 286 -5.23 -8.33 8.81
C SER A 286 -6.16 -9.09 9.77
N LEU A 287 -5.66 -9.39 10.97
CA LEU A 287 -6.37 -10.22 11.95
C LEU A 287 -7.39 -9.41 12.76
N HIS A 288 -6.92 -8.42 13.49
CA HIS A 288 -7.66 -7.37 14.21
C HIS A 288 -8.62 -7.80 15.32
N ALA A 289 -8.93 -9.09 15.44
CA ALA A 289 -9.72 -9.67 16.53
C ALA A 289 -9.31 -11.12 16.78
N VAL A 290 -9.60 -11.64 17.98
CA VAL A 290 -9.25 -12.99 18.43
C VAL A 290 -10.46 -13.90 18.61
N ARG A 291 -11.66 -13.40 18.31
CA ARG A 291 -12.92 -14.13 18.34
C ARG A 291 -13.79 -13.78 17.14
N ASP A 292 -14.54 -14.75 16.66
CA ASP A 292 -15.29 -14.61 15.40
C ASP A 292 -16.41 -13.57 15.49
N ASP A 293 -17.12 -13.47 16.62
CA ASP A 293 -18.19 -12.48 16.82
C ASP A 293 -17.72 -11.03 16.65
N LEU A 294 -16.56 -10.69 17.20
CA LEU A 294 -15.96 -9.37 17.03
C LEU A 294 -15.38 -9.20 15.62
N ARG A 295 -14.72 -10.25 15.10
CA ARG A 295 -14.11 -10.19 13.77
C ARG A 295 -15.15 -10.07 12.67
N ASP A 296 -16.33 -10.63 12.84
CA ASP A 296 -17.47 -10.48 11.92
C ASP A 296 -17.93 -9.02 11.77
N VAL A 297 -17.72 -8.21 12.80
CA VAL A 297 -18.02 -6.77 12.81
C VAL A 297 -16.86 -5.96 12.23
N LEU A 298 -15.64 -6.23 12.68
CA LEU A 298 -14.46 -5.46 12.29
C LEU A 298 -13.98 -5.80 10.88
N VAL A 299 -14.02 -7.07 10.51
CA VAL A 299 -13.50 -7.63 9.26
C VAL A 299 -14.53 -8.60 8.67
N PRO A 300 -15.60 -8.15 8.03
CA PRO A 300 -16.79 -8.95 7.69
C PRO A 300 -16.55 -10.17 6.79
N ILE A 301 -15.40 -10.28 6.13
CA ILE A 301 -15.00 -11.49 5.39
C ILE A 301 -14.89 -12.72 6.30
N ASN A 302 -14.74 -12.52 7.62
CA ASN A 302 -14.70 -13.57 8.62
C ASN A 302 -15.96 -14.47 8.59
N LYS A 303 -17.12 -13.88 8.25
CA LYS A 303 -18.39 -14.64 8.08
C LYS A 303 -18.28 -15.72 7.00
N LYS A 304 -17.39 -15.54 6.02
CA LYS A 304 -17.16 -16.50 4.95
C LYS A 304 -16.03 -17.47 5.30
N TRP A 305 -14.99 -17.00 5.95
CA TRP A 305 -13.83 -17.78 6.38
C TRP A 305 -13.49 -17.41 7.83
N PRO A 306 -14.05 -18.15 8.81
CA PRO A 306 -13.80 -17.92 10.23
C PRO A 306 -12.33 -18.07 10.61
N LEU A 307 -11.97 -17.57 11.81
CA LEU A 307 -10.62 -17.61 12.35
C LEU A 307 -9.97 -19.00 12.24
N LYS A 308 -10.73 -20.07 12.51
CA LYS A 308 -10.23 -21.45 12.42
C LYS A 308 -9.69 -21.77 11.02
N GLU A 309 -10.47 -21.48 9.98
CA GLU A 309 -10.07 -21.75 8.59
C GLU A 309 -8.90 -20.85 8.14
N LEU A 310 -8.95 -19.58 8.53
CA LEU A 310 -7.89 -18.63 8.24
C LEU A 310 -6.55 -19.07 8.85
N LEU A 311 -6.54 -19.43 10.12
CA LEU A 311 -5.33 -19.84 10.83
C LEU A 311 -4.79 -21.17 10.32
N GLU A 312 -5.67 -22.09 9.91
CA GLU A 312 -5.25 -23.34 9.26
C GLU A 312 -4.56 -23.07 7.91
N ALA A 313 -5.10 -22.17 7.09
CA ALA A 313 -4.44 -21.73 5.85
C ALA A 313 -3.08 -21.07 6.12
N CYS A 314 -2.97 -20.31 7.22
CA CYS A 314 -1.71 -19.70 7.64
C CYS A 314 -0.67 -20.75 8.05
N LYS A 315 -1.06 -21.81 8.77
CA LYS A 315 -0.16 -22.90 9.15
C LYS A 315 0.42 -23.62 7.94
N ASN A 316 -0.38 -23.73 6.89
CA ASN A 316 -0.02 -24.42 5.64
C ASN A 316 0.62 -23.50 4.60
N TYR A 317 0.94 -22.24 4.96
CA TYR A 317 1.56 -21.29 4.02
C TYR A 317 2.94 -21.79 3.56
N PRO A 318 3.17 -21.92 2.23
CA PRO A 318 4.42 -22.45 1.70
C PRO A 318 5.66 -21.68 2.16
N GLY A 319 6.68 -22.42 2.57
CA GLY A 319 7.96 -21.84 3.02
C GLY A 319 7.92 -21.16 4.38
N LEU A 320 6.85 -21.33 5.16
CA LEU A 320 6.75 -20.81 6.53
C LEU A 320 7.85 -21.37 7.43
N SER A 321 8.53 -20.49 8.15
CA SER A 321 9.62 -20.84 9.06
C SER A 321 9.90 -19.69 10.03
N ASN A 322 10.79 -19.90 11.02
CA ASN A 322 11.25 -18.82 11.90
C ASN A 322 11.96 -17.67 11.16
N ALA A 323 12.55 -17.93 9.99
CA ALA A 323 13.16 -16.91 9.14
C ALA A 323 12.13 -16.25 8.19
N ARG A 324 11.00 -16.91 7.96
CA ARG A 324 9.91 -16.46 7.09
C ARG A 324 8.58 -16.57 7.84
N ARG A 325 8.37 -15.62 8.74
CA ARG A 325 7.17 -15.56 9.60
C ARG A 325 6.03 -14.88 8.89
N ILE A 326 4.80 -15.29 9.19
CA ILE A 326 3.60 -14.50 8.86
C ILE A 326 3.55 -13.29 9.78
N THR A 327 3.20 -12.14 9.22
CA THR A 327 2.91 -10.95 9.99
C THR A 327 1.42 -10.87 10.26
N PHE A 328 1.01 -10.85 11.54
CA PHE A 328 -0.37 -10.57 11.91
C PHE A 328 -0.49 -9.09 12.26
N GLU A 329 -1.30 -8.36 11.50
CA GLU A 329 -1.61 -6.96 11.74
C GLU A 329 -2.78 -6.89 12.71
N TYR A 330 -2.63 -6.11 13.79
CA TYR A 330 -3.63 -5.98 14.85
C TYR A 330 -3.83 -4.51 15.19
N VAL A 331 -4.93 -3.92 14.70
CA VAL A 331 -5.31 -2.56 15.02
C VAL A 331 -5.81 -2.51 16.48
N MET A 332 -5.30 -1.55 17.25
CA MET A 332 -5.65 -1.39 18.67
C MET A 332 -6.79 -0.37 18.80
N LEU A 333 -7.98 -0.85 19.11
CA LEU A 333 -9.21 -0.07 19.26
C LEU A 333 -9.58 0.01 20.74
N ASP A 334 -9.66 1.24 21.27
CA ASP A 334 -9.88 1.51 22.70
C ASP A 334 -11.14 0.83 23.24
N GLY A 335 -10.97 0.00 24.28
CA GLY A 335 -12.05 -0.71 24.95
C GLY A 335 -12.75 -1.79 24.12
N ILE A 336 -12.24 -2.14 22.92
CA ILE A 336 -12.88 -3.10 22.00
C ILE A 336 -12.09 -4.39 21.88
N ASN A 337 -10.80 -4.31 21.51
CA ASN A 337 -9.96 -5.47 21.23
C ASN A 337 -8.59 -5.40 21.92
N ASP A 338 -8.43 -4.53 22.91
CA ASP A 338 -7.15 -4.17 23.51
C ASP A 338 -6.95 -4.68 24.94
N SER A 339 -7.82 -5.59 25.42
CA SER A 339 -7.72 -6.12 26.78
C SER A 339 -6.61 -7.16 26.95
N ASP A 340 -6.17 -7.37 28.20
CA ASP A 340 -5.22 -8.43 28.56
C ASP A 340 -5.74 -9.84 28.20
N ALA A 341 -7.06 -10.04 28.24
CA ALA A 341 -7.68 -11.31 27.87
C ALA A 341 -7.50 -11.57 26.38
N GLU A 342 -7.68 -10.55 25.53
CA GLU A 342 -7.47 -10.67 24.10
C GLU A 342 -6.01 -10.84 23.73
N ALA A 343 -5.07 -10.20 24.45
CA ALA A 343 -3.66 -10.47 24.29
C ALA A 343 -3.29 -11.94 24.53
N ARG A 344 -3.82 -12.53 25.61
CA ARG A 344 -3.62 -13.96 25.94
C ARG A 344 -4.28 -14.89 24.92
N GLU A 345 -5.48 -14.55 24.48
CA GLU A 345 -6.18 -15.32 23.46
C GLU A 345 -5.46 -15.25 22.10
N LEU A 346 -4.90 -14.10 21.72
CA LEU A 346 -4.06 -13.95 20.52
C LEU A 346 -2.86 -14.91 20.56
N VAL A 347 -2.18 -14.98 21.69
CA VAL A 347 -1.06 -15.93 21.91
C VAL A 347 -1.53 -17.37 21.72
N ARG A 348 -2.68 -17.72 22.32
CA ARG A 348 -3.25 -19.07 22.22
C ARG A 348 -3.61 -19.44 20.78
N LEU A 349 -4.23 -18.53 20.04
CA LEU A 349 -4.65 -18.75 18.66
C LEU A 349 -3.47 -18.94 17.70
N LEU A 350 -2.37 -18.22 17.93
CA LEU A 350 -1.19 -18.28 17.08
C LEU A 350 -0.20 -19.39 17.46
N ALA A 351 -0.53 -20.22 18.48
CA ALA A 351 0.32 -21.31 18.91
C ALA A 351 0.68 -22.26 17.75
N GLY A 352 1.99 -22.49 17.56
CA GLY A 352 2.52 -23.32 16.48
C GLY A 352 2.63 -22.64 15.11
N ILE A 353 2.27 -21.36 14.98
CA ILE A 353 2.48 -20.58 13.75
C ILE A 353 3.73 -19.71 13.93
N PRO A 354 4.77 -19.85 13.09
CA PRO A 354 5.87 -18.88 13.03
C PRO A 354 5.34 -17.49 12.65
N ALA A 355 5.21 -16.62 13.64
CA ALA A 355 4.53 -15.34 13.50
C ALA A 355 5.31 -14.18 14.12
N LYS A 356 5.01 -12.98 13.67
CA LYS A 356 5.20 -11.72 14.37
C LYS A 356 3.88 -10.96 14.36
N ILE A 357 3.66 -10.10 15.35
CA ILE A 357 2.41 -9.37 15.51
C ILE A 357 2.72 -7.87 15.47
N ASN A 358 2.24 -7.17 14.46
CA ASN A 358 2.34 -5.73 14.41
C ASN A 358 1.14 -5.11 15.11
N LEU A 359 1.36 -4.46 16.25
CA LEU A 359 0.33 -3.67 16.92
C LEU A 359 0.24 -2.30 16.27
N ILE A 360 -0.93 -1.95 15.78
CA ILE A 360 -1.18 -0.70 15.08
C ILE A 360 -2.08 0.17 15.94
N PRO A 361 -1.57 1.24 16.60
CA PRO A 361 -2.45 2.23 17.20
C PRO A 361 -3.44 2.71 16.15
N PHE A 362 -4.73 2.74 16.49
CA PHE A 362 -5.74 3.16 15.53
C PHE A 362 -5.46 4.59 15.03
N ASN A 363 -5.56 4.78 13.72
CA ASN A 363 -5.39 6.08 13.07
C ASN A 363 -6.77 6.64 12.75
N PRO A 364 -7.29 7.63 13.52
CA PRO A 364 -8.61 8.21 13.29
C PRO A 364 -8.71 8.85 11.89
N TRP A 365 -9.90 8.74 11.31
CA TRP A 365 -10.28 9.40 10.06
C TRP A 365 -11.68 10.02 10.21
N PRO A 366 -12.05 11.04 9.41
CA PRO A 366 -13.33 11.72 9.52
C PRO A 366 -14.52 10.77 9.38
N GLY A 367 -15.37 10.69 10.40
CA GLY A 367 -16.53 9.77 10.44
C GLY A 367 -16.28 8.42 11.09
N SER A 368 -15.05 8.14 11.57
CA SER A 368 -14.77 6.94 12.36
C SER A 368 -15.39 7.04 13.78
N ASN A 369 -16.00 5.95 14.24
CA ASN A 369 -16.56 5.80 15.58
C ASN A 369 -15.60 5.12 16.58
N TYR A 370 -14.35 4.85 16.17
CA TYR A 370 -13.36 4.17 17.00
C TYR A 370 -12.38 5.15 17.65
N GLY A 371 -11.92 4.81 18.85
CA GLY A 371 -10.84 5.50 19.56
C GLY A 371 -9.52 4.75 19.46
N THR A 372 -8.41 5.49 19.60
CA THR A 372 -7.07 4.90 19.72
C THR A 372 -6.85 4.46 21.16
N SER A 373 -6.43 3.21 21.37
CA SER A 373 -6.08 2.70 22.69
C SER A 373 -4.99 3.55 23.37
N PRO A 374 -5.06 3.80 24.68
CA PRO A 374 -4.00 4.48 25.43
C PRO A 374 -2.65 3.77 25.30
N SER A 375 -1.56 4.52 25.25
CA SER A 375 -0.20 3.96 25.09
C SER A 375 0.12 2.88 26.13
N SER A 376 -0.25 3.11 27.40
CA SER A 376 -0.05 2.14 28.49
C SER A 376 -0.78 0.81 28.25
N ARG A 377 -1.93 0.86 27.60
CA ARG A 377 -2.69 -0.33 27.23
C ARG A 377 -2.01 -1.09 26.08
N ILE A 378 -1.53 -0.36 25.08
CA ILE A 378 -0.80 -0.93 23.95
C ILE A 378 0.51 -1.58 24.43
N GLU A 379 1.26 -0.90 25.29
CA GLU A 379 2.50 -1.42 25.88
C GLU A 379 2.24 -2.69 26.68
N ARG A 380 1.20 -2.70 27.52
CA ARG A 380 0.84 -3.88 28.30
C ARG A 380 0.42 -5.06 27.43
N PHE A 381 -0.33 -4.81 26.36
CA PHE A 381 -0.70 -5.83 25.36
C PHE A 381 0.56 -6.40 24.69
N ALA A 382 1.46 -5.51 24.23
CA ALA A 382 2.73 -5.88 23.64
C ALA A 382 3.59 -6.74 24.61
N ASP A 383 3.64 -6.37 25.88
CA ASP A 383 4.38 -7.12 26.89
C ASP A 383 3.88 -8.55 27.08
N ILE A 384 2.56 -8.75 27.11
CA ILE A 384 1.96 -10.09 27.20
C ILE A 384 2.36 -10.94 26.01
N VAL A 385 2.26 -10.38 24.81
CA VAL A 385 2.60 -11.07 23.54
C VAL A 385 4.09 -11.36 23.45
N ASN A 386 4.96 -10.40 23.79
CA ASN A 386 6.41 -10.56 23.77
C ASN A 386 6.88 -11.62 24.79
N LYS A 387 6.32 -11.63 26.02
CA LYS A 387 6.62 -12.64 27.04
C LYS A 387 6.25 -14.07 26.62
N ALA A 388 5.29 -14.20 25.70
CA ALA A 388 4.92 -15.48 25.10
C ALA A 388 5.83 -15.90 23.93
N GLY A 389 6.88 -15.10 23.60
CA GLY A 389 7.85 -15.42 22.56
C GLY A 389 7.54 -14.88 21.16
N TYR A 390 6.48 -14.11 20.98
CA TYR A 390 6.19 -13.45 19.71
C TYR A 390 6.76 -12.04 19.67
N ALA A 391 7.52 -11.70 18.62
CA ALA A 391 7.92 -10.32 18.38
C ALA A 391 6.67 -9.46 18.11
N SER A 392 6.45 -8.44 18.94
CA SER A 392 5.26 -7.59 18.87
C SER A 392 5.62 -6.11 18.83
N PRO A 393 6.19 -5.62 17.70
CA PRO A 393 6.48 -4.20 17.56
C PRO A 393 5.18 -3.38 17.49
N VAL A 394 5.20 -2.24 18.19
CA VAL A 394 4.17 -1.21 18.05
C VAL A 394 4.54 -0.32 16.87
N ARG A 395 3.64 -0.20 15.90
CA ARG A 395 3.87 0.59 14.70
C ARG A 395 3.75 2.08 15.01
N THR A 396 4.80 2.83 14.73
CA THR A 396 4.72 4.30 14.74
C THR A 396 3.95 4.75 13.51
N PRO A 397 2.81 5.42 13.66
CA PRO A 397 2.07 5.96 12.52
C PRO A 397 2.91 6.99 11.77
N ARG A 398 2.93 6.88 10.45
CA ARG A 398 3.67 7.77 9.54
C ARG A 398 2.69 8.57 8.69
N GLY A 399 3.05 9.82 8.35
CA GLY A 399 2.24 10.67 7.48
C GLY A 399 0.85 11.00 8.05
N ARG A 400 0.71 11.16 9.38
CA ARG A 400 -0.60 11.46 10.02
C ARG A 400 -1.19 12.78 9.55
N ASP A 401 -0.36 13.79 9.39
CA ASP A 401 -0.71 15.17 8.97
C ASP A 401 -1.26 15.23 7.54
N ILE A 402 -0.98 14.22 6.72
CA ILE A 402 -1.45 14.09 5.34
C ILE A 402 -2.41 12.90 5.14
N PHE A 403 -2.94 12.31 6.21
CA PHE A 403 -3.80 11.11 6.15
C PHE A 403 -3.18 9.96 5.34
N ALA A 404 -1.90 9.67 5.54
CA ALA A 404 -1.18 8.61 4.85
C ALA A 404 -0.99 7.34 5.69
N ALA A 405 -1.43 7.32 6.95
CA ALA A 405 -1.28 6.16 7.82
C ALA A 405 -2.23 5.01 7.43
N CYS A 406 -1.89 3.79 7.87
CA CYS A 406 -2.69 2.60 7.60
C CYS A 406 -4.16 2.79 7.98
N GLY A 407 -5.07 2.43 7.08
CA GLY A 407 -6.51 2.56 7.24
C GLY A 407 -7.10 3.93 6.93
N GLN A 408 -6.28 4.93 6.54
CA GLN A 408 -6.74 6.30 6.25
C GLN A 408 -6.93 6.60 4.77
N LEU A 409 -6.43 5.76 3.85
CA LEU A 409 -6.46 6.00 2.42
C LEU A 409 -7.88 5.96 1.86
N LYS A 410 -8.20 6.91 0.98
CA LYS A 410 -9.49 7.00 0.29
C LYS A 410 -9.35 7.88 -0.95
N SER A 411 -10.10 7.57 -2.01
CA SER A 411 -10.26 8.43 -3.18
C SER A 411 -11.71 8.86 -3.38
N GLU A 412 -11.94 9.86 -4.21
CA GLU A 412 -13.28 10.34 -4.53
C GLU A 412 -13.93 9.58 -5.70
N SER A 413 -13.27 8.52 -6.21
CA SER A 413 -13.81 7.72 -7.30
C SER A 413 -15.08 6.98 -6.88
N GLU A 414 -16.13 7.10 -7.65
CA GLU A 414 -17.43 6.50 -7.37
C GLU A 414 -17.76 5.34 -8.32
N ARG A 415 -18.46 4.36 -7.79
CA ARG A 415 -18.98 3.24 -8.58
C ARG A 415 -20.19 3.70 -9.38
N LEU A 416 -20.07 3.70 -10.70
CA LEU A 416 -21.19 3.93 -11.59
C LEU A 416 -22.27 2.84 -11.46
N SER A 417 -23.54 3.21 -11.58
CA SER A 417 -24.60 2.22 -11.76
C SER A 417 -24.37 1.47 -13.08
N ARG A 418 -24.82 0.20 -13.13
CA ARG A 418 -24.68 -0.62 -14.36
C ARG A 418 -25.26 0.09 -15.59
N LYS A 419 -26.43 0.70 -15.47
CA LYS A 419 -27.10 1.42 -16.54
C LYS A 419 -26.26 2.58 -17.10
N VAL A 420 -25.66 3.39 -16.21
CA VAL A 420 -24.81 4.52 -16.62
C VAL A 420 -23.52 4.02 -17.28
N ARG A 421 -22.88 3.01 -16.70
CA ARG A 421 -21.66 2.43 -17.25
C ARG A 421 -21.90 1.85 -18.65
N ASP A 422 -22.96 1.03 -18.81
CA ASP A 422 -23.27 0.40 -20.08
C ASP A 422 -23.61 1.45 -21.14
N ALA A 423 -24.28 2.56 -20.78
CA ALA A 423 -24.54 3.69 -21.69
C ALA A 423 -23.23 4.39 -22.12
N LEU A 424 -22.26 4.57 -21.23
CA LEU A 424 -20.98 5.19 -21.58
C LEU A 424 -20.08 4.27 -22.45
N LEU A 425 -20.24 2.95 -22.34
CA LEU A 425 -19.51 1.99 -23.17
C LEU A 425 -20.05 1.89 -24.60
N THR A 426 -21.25 2.41 -24.85
CA THR A 426 -21.90 2.39 -26.17
C THR A 426 -21.74 3.70 -26.96
N LEU A 427 -21.15 4.73 -26.35
CA LEU A 427 -20.75 5.99 -26.99
C LEU A 427 -19.39 5.88 -27.66
#